data_72fe0d2ab5b80d65832cdd9b0dbc3762
#
_entry.id   72fe0d2ab5b80d65832cdd9b0dbc3762
#
_cell.length_a   1.000
_cell.length_b   1.000
_cell.length_c   1.000
_cell.angle_alpha   90.00
_cell.angle_beta   90.00
_cell.angle_gamma   90.00
#
_symmetry.space_group_name_H-M   'P 1'
#
loop_
_entity.id
_entity.type
_entity.pdbx_description
1 polymer ?
#
loop_
_entity_poly.entity_id
_entity_poly.type
_entity_poly.pdbx_seq_one_letter_code
_entity_poly.pdbx_strand_id
1 'polypeptide(L)'
;ERENYIFVIENKKSMKKKQILFVCQYFYPETFRGNDIAFHLAKEGHDVHVVTGIPNYPKGKFFSGYGVFKKRHEVINGVRVTHLPIVPRGEDNKIMLMLNYFSYLVFGCIWTFFHALWNKYDMVFCQQLSPVTMSSPAVLYKKMRHVPLYTWVLDLWPESLTAAGGINNKFILDFFDWFVKSEYKNSDKILTSSRSFDKSILEYGDYLDKIVYYPQWSDG
;
A
#
# COMPACT_ATOMS: atom_id res chain seq x y z
N GLU A 1 -9.63 -20.01 9.56
CA GLU A 1 -10.11 -18.68 9.06
C GLU A 1 -9.09 -17.96 8.19
N ARG A 2 -7.77 -18.00 8.50
CA ARG A 2 -6.70 -17.39 7.67
C ARG A 2 -6.73 -17.88 6.22
N GLU A 3 -6.95 -19.16 5.99
CA GLU A 3 -6.94 -19.77 4.66
C GLU A 3 -8.06 -19.26 3.73
N ASN A 4 -9.19 -18.87 4.30
CA ASN A 4 -10.32 -18.38 3.50
C ASN A 4 -10.15 -16.96 2.95
N TYR A 5 -9.34 -16.12 3.61
CA TYR A 5 -9.13 -14.72 3.19
C TYR A 5 -8.11 -14.57 2.06
N ILE A 6 -7.12 -15.46 2.01
CA ILE A 6 -6.12 -15.48 0.95
C ILE A 6 -6.73 -15.97 -0.38
N PHE A 7 -7.84 -16.70 -0.30
CA PHE A 7 -8.62 -17.17 -1.44
C PHE A 7 -9.07 -16.07 -2.42
N VAL A 8 -9.21 -14.83 -1.97
CA VAL A 8 -9.57 -13.69 -2.84
C VAL A 8 -8.42 -13.36 -3.79
N ILE A 9 -7.19 -13.61 -3.39
CA ILE A 9 -5.99 -13.41 -4.21
C ILE A 9 -5.70 -14.65 -5.05
N GLU A 10 -6.14 -15.82 -4.59
CA GLU A 10 -5.94 -17.13 -5.23
C GLU A 10 -7.24 -17.65 -5.84
N ASN A 11 -7.30 -17.66 -7.17
CA ASN A 11 -8.33 -18.41 -7.87
C ASN A 11 -7.94 -19.90 -7.83
N LYS A 12 -8.65 -20.73 -7.04
CA LYS A 12 -8.33 -22.14 -6.70
C LYS A 12 -8.02 -23.09 -7.86
N LYS A 13 -8.06 -22.64 -9.11
CA LYS A 13 -7.97 -23.49 -10.29
C LYS A 13 -6.59 -23.60 -10.95
N SER A 14 -5.57 -22.84 -10.52
CA SER A 14 -4.22 -22.98 -11.05
C SER A 14 -3.20 -22.35 -10.09
N MET A 15 -2.48 -23.16 -9.36
CA MET A 15 -1.28 -22.80 -8.59
C MET A 15 -0.11 -22.35 -9.51
N LYS A 16 -0.40 -21.49 -10.50
CA LYS A 16 0.66 -20.93 -11.32
C LYS A 16 1.38 -19.84 -10.52
N LYS A 17 2.68 -19.99 -10.37
CA LYS A 17 3.55 -18.96 -9.78
C LYS A 17 3.28 -17.61 -10.43
N LYS A 18 2.95 -16.60 -9.62
CA LYS A 18 2.72 -15.22 -10.06
C LYS A 18 3.87 -14.32 -9.63
N GLN A 19 4.12 -13.28 -10.41
CA GLN A 19 4.97 -12.17 -10.03
C GLN A 19 4.08 -11.05 -9.48
N ILE A 20 4.27 -10.70 -8.21
CA ILE A 20 3.40 -9.76 -7.47
C ILE A 20 4.21 -8.53 -7.08
N LEU A 21 3.78 -7.35 -7.51
CA LEU A 21 4.27 -6.09 -6.99
C LEU A 21 3.44 -5.71 -5.75
N PHE A 22 4.07 -5.67 -4.59
CA PHE A 22 3.43 -5.30 -3.33
C PHE A 22 3.84 -3.87 -2.96
N VAL A 23 2.89 -2.94 -2.93
CA VAL A 23 3.12 -1.52 -2.66
C VAL A 23 2.62 -1.19 -1.25
N CYS A 24 3.52 -0.71 -0.40
CA CYS A 24 3.19 -0.24 0.94
C CYS A 24 4.24 0.78 1.42
N GLN A 25 3.85 1.74 2.24
CA GLN A 25 4.82 2.72 2.77
C GLN A 25 5.67 2.13 3.89
N TYR A 26 5.11 1.20 4.66
CA TYR A 26 5.74 0.58 5.83
C TYR A 26 5.81 -0.93 5.65
N PHE A 27 6.98 -1.49 5.89
CA PHE A 27 7.24 -2.93 5.79
C PHE A 27 8.27 -3.36 6.84
N TYR A 28 8.51 -4.67 6.95
CA TYR A 28 9.50 -5.20 7.87
C TYR A 28 10.85 -4.44 7.80
N PRO A 29 11.50 -4.14 8.95
CA PRO A 29 11.23 -4.62 10.32
C PRO A 29 10.13 -3.86 11.08
N GLU A 30 9.40 -2.97 10.46
CA GLU A 30 8.22 -2.34 11.03
C GLU A 30 7.08 -3.37 11.09
N THR A 31 6.27 -3.34 12.16
CA THR A 31 5.25 -4.36 12.41
C THR A 31 3.90 -3.94 11.82
N PHE A 32 3.63 -4.41 10.61
CA PHE A 32 2.37 -4.19 9.90
C PHE A 32 1.82 -5.50 9.32
N ARG A 33 0.50 -5.66 9.24
CA ARG A 33 -0.16 -6.88 8.73
C ARG A 33 0.15 -7.19 7.27
N GLY A 34 0.57 -6.20 6.48
CA GLY A 34 1.05 -6.41 5.13
C GLY A 34 2.28 -7.32 5.04
N ASN A 35 3.11 -7.35 6.09
CA ASN A 35 4.26 -8.25 6.17
C ASN A 35 3.81 -9.71 6.09
N ASP A 36 2.76 -10.06 6.87
CA ASP A 36 2.24 -11.44 6.94
C ASP A 36 1.70 -11.87 5.57
N ILE A 37 1.01 -10.96 4.86
CA ILE A 37 0.49 -11.23 3.51
C ILE A 37 1.64 -11.47 2.54
N ALA A 38 2.63 -10.58 2.51
CA ALA A 38 3.75 -10.70 1.58
C ALA A 38 4.58 -11.96 1.83
N PHE A 39 4.85 -12.29 3.10
CA PHE A 39 5.59 -13.50 3.48
C PHE A 39 4.80 -14.77 3.18
N HIS A 40 3.47 -14.75 3.40
CA HIS A 40 2.64 -15.90 3.07
C HIS A 40 2.62 -16.15 1.55
N LEU A 41 2.42 -15.11 0.73
CA LEU A 41 2.44 -15.23 -0.73
C LEU A 41 3.79 -15.78 -1.24
N ALA A 42 4.90 -15.35 -0.65
CA ALA A 42 6.20 -15.90 -0.99
C ALA A 42 6.35 -17.38 -0.57
N LYS A 43 5.81 -17.76 0.59
CA LYS A 43 5.77 -19.15 1.07
C LYS A 43 4.95 -20.06 0.16
N GLU A 44 3.86 -19.54 -0.42
CA GLU A 44 3.04 -20.24 -1.42
C GLU A 44 3.71 -20.32 -2.81
N GLY A 45 4.94 -19.83 -2.94
CA GLY A 45 5.75 -19.97 -4.15
C GLY A 45 5.62 -18.82 -5.15
N HIS A 46 4.90 -17.75 -4.82
CA HIS A 46 4.86 -16.55 -5.65
C HIS A 46 6.16 -15.76 -5.57
N ASP A 47 6.49 -15.02 -6.62
CA ASP A 47 7.61 -14.08 -6.64
C ASP A 47 7.10 -12.71 -6.20
N VAL A 48 7.31 -12.36 -4.94
CA VAL A 48 6.82 -11.12 -4.34
C VAL A 48 7.93 -10.08 -4.30
N HIS A 49 7.67 -8.91 -4.87
CA HIS A 49 8.54 -7.74 -4.80
C HIS A 49 7.82 -6.61 -4.05
N VAL A 50 8.26 -6.33 -2.85
CA VAL A 50 7.77 -5.22 -2.02
C VAL A 50 8.52 -3.94 -2.36
N VAL A 51 7.79 -2.86 -2.64
CA VAL A 51 8.34 -1.51 -2.69
C VAL A 51 7.79 -0.71 -1.50
N THR A 52 8.70 -0.20 -0.67
CA THR A 52 8.38 0.42 0.61
C THR A 52 9.31 1.59 0.94
N GLY A 53 9.01 2.37 1.95
CA GLY A 53 9.93 3.38 2.46
C GLY A 53 11.07 2.79 3.27
N ILE A 54 12.13 3.57 3.53
CA ILE A 54 13.14 3.20 4.51
C ILE A 54 12.48 3.10 5.89
N PRO A 55 12.66 1.98 6.65
CA PRO A 55 12.01 1.79 7.95
C PRO A 55 12.29 2.91 8.94
N ASN A 56 11.24 3.51 9.50
CA ASN A 56 11.35 4.64 10.43
C ASN A 56 10.21 4.75 11.46
N TYR A 57 9.17 3.91 11.37
CA TYR A 57 8.04 3.87 12.28
C TYR A 57 8.27 2.83 13.40
N PRO A 58 7.91 3.09 14.68
CA PRO A 58 7.23 4.30 15.18
C PRO A 58 8.17 5.44 15.61
N LYS A 59 9.47 5.19 15.73
CA LYS A 59 10.46 6.11 16.37
C LYS A 59 10.75 7.38 15.58
N GLY A 60 10.23 7.51 14.36
CA GLY A 60 10.46 8.69 13.53
C GLY A 60 11.89 8.86 12.99
N LYS A 61 12.78 7.91 13.25
CA LYS A 61 14.18 7.87 12.78
C LYS A 61 14.44 6.57 12.06
N PHE A 62 15.32 6.55 11.07
CA PHE A 62 15.68 5.32 10.38
C PHE A 62 16.20 4.26 11.36
N PHE A 63 15.79 3.03 11.14
CA PHE A 63 16.29 1.90 11.91
C PHE A 63 17.79 1.71 11.69
N SER A 64 18.46 1.16 12.71
CA SER A 64 19.91 0.88 12.63
C SER A 64 20.23 0.03 11.41
N GLY A 65 21.24 0.42 10.65
CA GLY A 65 21.66 -0.24 9.42
C GLY A 65 20.88 0.17 8.17
N TYR A 66 19.79 0.92 8.27
CA TYR A 66 19.04 1.46 7.14
C TYR A 66 19.37 2.92 6.88
N GLY A 67 19.21 3.38 5.64
CA GLY A 67 19.45 4.77 5.24
C GLY A 67 19.35 4.96 3.75
N VAL A 68 19.42 6.24 3.31
CA VAL A 68 19.27 6.62 1.89
C VAL A 68 20.22 5.86 0.97
N PHE A 69 21.44 5.55 1.46
CA PHE A 69 22.47 4.81 0.72
C PHE A 69 22.78 3.43 1.32
N LYS A 70 21.96 2.97 2.28
CA LYS A 70 22.18 1.70 2.98
C LYS A 70 20.95 0.81 2.86
N LYS A 71 21.17 -0.50 2.60
CA LYS A 71 20.11 -1.50 2.49
C LYS A 71 18.93 -1.09 1.59
N ARG A 72 19.25 -0.58 0.40
CA ARG A 72 18.21 -0.17 -0.57
C ARG A 72 17.48 -1.38 -1.17
N HIS A 73 18.14 -2.52 -1.21
CA HIS A 73 17.59 -3.77 -1.70
C HIS A 73 18.02 -4.91 -0.77
N GLU A 74 17.07 -5.75 -0.43
CA GLU A 74 17.32 -6.96 0.37
C GLU A 74 16.29 -8.05 0.06
N VAL A 75 16.55 -9.26 0.54
CA VAL A 75 15.58 -10.37 0.51
C VAL A 75 15.27 -10.77 1.95
N ILE A 76 13.99 -10.74 2.30
CA ILE A 76 13.49 -11.04 3.64
C ILE A 76 12.43 -12.13 3.52
N ASN A 77 12.63 -13.28 4.15
CA ASN A 77 11.69 -14.41 4.12
C ASN A 77 11.21 -14.77 2.70
N GLY A 78 12.11 -14.73 1.72
CA GLY A 78 11.81 -15.03 0.32
C GLY A 78 11.20 -13.88 -0.48
N VAL A 79 10.93 -12.73 0.15
CA VAL A 79 10.39 -11.53 -0.48
C VAL A 79 11.52 -10.60 -0.88
N ARG A 80 11.53 -10.15 -2.13
CA ARG A 80 12.42 -9.07 -2.58
C ARG A 80 11.89 -7.73 -2.09
N VAL A 81 12.72 -6.93 -1.43
CA VAL A 81 12.33 -5.65 -0.87
C VAL A 81 13.17 -4.52 -1.45
N THR A 82 12.52 -3.47 -1.92
CA THR A 82 13.15 -2.21 -2.34
C THR A 82 12.72 -1.10 -1.41
N HIS A 83 13.68 -0.49 -0.72
CA HIS A 83 13.47 0.67 0.15
C HIS A 83 13.67 1.98 -0.62
N LEU A 84 12.62 2.78 -0.70
CA LEU A 84 12.65 4.11 -1.32
C LEU A 84 13.31 5.14 -0.39
N PRO A 85 14.06 6.11 -0.95
CA PRO A 85 14.68 7.17 -0.15
C PRO A 85 13.60 8.17 0.30
N ILE A 86 13.12 8.01 1.51
CA ILE A 86 12.13 8.90 2.11
C ILE A 86 12.77 9.77 3.17
N VAL A 87 12.13 10.89 3.48
CA VAL A 87 12.44 11.69 4.68
C VAL A 87 11.94 10.91 5.90
N PRO A 88 12.72 10.78 6.99
CA PRO A 88 12.22 10.11 8.18
C PRO A 88 11.06 10.89 8.78
N ARG A 89 10.08 10.16 9.34
CA ARG A 89 8.82 10.71 9.84
C ARG A 89 8.97 11.79 10.92
N GLY A 90 10.09 11.78 11.65
CA GLY A 90 10.29 12.63 12.83
C GLY A 90 9.50 12.14 14.03
N GLU A 91 9.91 12.58 15.21
CA GLU A 91 9.27 12.30 16.47
C GLU A 91 8.34 13.50 16.78
N ASP A 92 7.02 13.28 16.81
CA ASP A 92 5.98 14.31 17.07
C ASP A 92 6.07 15.60 16.22
N ASN A 93 6.66 15.51 15.03
CA ASN A 93 6.85 16.65 14.14
C ASN A 93 5.95 16.54 12.90
N LYS A 94 4.87 17.35 12.85
CA LYS A 94 3.90 17.35 11.75
C LYS A 94 4.53 17.69 10.39
N ILE A 95 5.52 18.58 10.37
CA ILE A 95 6.21 18.96 9.10
C ILE A 95 7.03 17.78 8.59
N MET A 96 7.78 17.12 9.46
CA MET A 96 8.56 15.93 9.09
C MET A 96 7.64 14.79 8.63
N LEU A 97 6.48 14.63 9.28
CA LEU A 97 5.46 13.67 8.85
C LEU A 97 4.94 13.98 7.44
N MET A 98 4.62 15.25 7.15
CA MET A 98 4.20 15.66 5.80
C MET A 98 5.30 15.44 4.77
N LEU A 99 6.55 15.76 5.08
CA LEU A 99 7.70 15.51 4.21
C LEU A 99 7.94 14.01 3.99
N ASN A 100 7.73 13.19 5.01
CA ASN A 100 7.78 11.73 4.90
C ASN A 100 6.76 11.22 3.86
N TYR A 101 5.52 11.63 3.98
CA TYR A 101 4.45 11.25 3.06
C TYR A 101 4.69 11.75 1.64
N PHE A 102 5.08 13.01 1.50
CA PHE A 102 5.37 13.60 0.20
C PHE A 102 6.57 12.94 -0.47
N SER A 103 7.65 12.66 0.28
CA SER A 103 8.82 11.99 -0.27
C SER A 103 8.49 10.57 -0.73
N TYR A 104 7.64 9.83 -0.01
CA TYR A 104 7.19 8.51 -0.46
C TYR A 104 6.38 8.60 -1.76
N LEU A 105 5.44 9.54 -1.85
CA LEU A 105 4.66 9.78 -3.06
C LEU A 105 5.59 10.04 -4.27
N VAL A 106 6.52 10.98 -4.12
CA VAL A 106 7.42 11.40 -5.22
C VAL A 106 8.36 10.27 -5.62
N PHE A 107 9.13 9.72 -4.68
CA PHE A 107 10.10 8.66 -4.98
C PHE A 107 9.43 7.35 -5.37
N GLY A 108 8.25 7.06 -4.82
CA GLY A 108 7.45 5.91 -5.19
C GLY A 108 6.98 5.99 -6.64
N CYS A 109 6.44 7.13 -7.06
CA CYS A 109 6.00 7.33 -8.44
C CYS A 109 7.19 7.35 -9.42
N ILE A 110 8.30 8.01 -9.08
CA ILE A 110 9.51 8.02 -9.92
C ILE A 110 10.04 6.59 -10.08
N TRP A 111 10.21 5.86 -8.98
CA TRP A 111 10.67 4.47 -9.03
C TRP A 111 9.72 3.60 -9.89
N THR A 112 8.42 3.71 -9.64
CA THR A 112 7.42 2.94 -10.37
C THR A 112 7.44 3.24 -11.87
N PHE A 113 7.56 4.52 -12.26
CA PHE A 113 7.63 4.90 -13.66
C PHE A 113 8.78 4.20 -14.38
N PHE A 114 10.00 4.33 -13.87
CA PHE A 114 11.15 3.70 -14.48
C PHE A 114 11.10 2.17 -14.38
N HIS A 115 10.69 1.64 -13.23
CA HIS A 115 10.62 0.21 -13.01
C HIS A 115 9.60 -0.47 -13.93
N ALA A 116 8.47 0.18 -14.18
CA ALA A 116 7.44 -0.32 -15.07
C ALA A 116 7.87 -0.41 -16.54
N LEU A 117 8.90 0.32 -16.97
CA LEU A 117 9.38 0.25 -18.36
C LEU A 117 9.96 -1.13 -18.69
N TRP A 118 10.64 -1.77 -17.75
CA TRP A 118 11.38 -3.03 -17.97
C TRP A 118 10.84 -4.22 -17.19
N ASN A 119 10.09 -4.00 -16.12
CA ASN A 119 9.62 -5.09 -15.26
C ASN A 119 8.12 -5.31 -15.42
N LYS A 120 7.73 -6.60 -15.52
CA LYS A 120 6.34 -7.02 -15.61
C LYS A 120 5.97 -7.79 -14.35
N TYR A 121 4.80 -7.47 -13.79
CA TYR A 121 4.16 -8.24 -12.73
C TYR A 121 2.80 -8.71 -13.23
N ASP A 122 2.31 -9.82 -12.69
CA ASP A 122 0.99 -10.35 -13.03
C ASP A 122 -0.13 -9.61 -12.30
N MET A 123 0.21 -8.96 -11.16
CA MET A 123 -0.73 -8.14 -10.40
C MET A 123 0.01 -7.18 -9.46
N VAL A 124 -0.72 -6.18 -9.00
CA VAL A 124 -0.31 -5.26 -7.94
C VAL A 124 -1.20 -5.48 -6.71
N PHE A 125 -0.59 -5.61 -5.56
CA PHE A 125 -1.27 -5.52 -4.26
C PHE A 125 -0.83 -4.25 -3.56
N CYS A 126 -1.78 -3.41 -3.14
CA CYS A 126 -1.52 -2.19 -2.41
C CYS A 126 -2.10 -2.27 -1.00
N GLN A 127 -1.26 -2.15 0.02
CA GLN A 127 -1.71 -1.95 1.39
C GLN A 127 -1.86 -0.45 1.63
N GLN A 128 -3.09 0.07 1.57
CA GLN A 128 -3.36 1.48 1.76
C GLN A 128 -3.64 1.78 3.24
N LEU A 129 -2.69 2.49 3.84
CA LEU A 129 -2.76 3.11 5.16
C LEU A 129 -2.93 4.64 4.98
N SER A 130 -2.55 5.40 5.98
CA SER A 130 -2.45 6.87 5.89
C SER A 130 -1.08 7.31 5.38
N PRO A 131 -1.04 8.24 4.42
CA PRO A 131 -2.14 8.89 3.70
C PRO A 131 -2.54 8.11 2.44
N VAL A 132 -3.71 8.40 1.87
CA VAL A 132 -4.17 7.76 0.62
C VAL A 132 -3.17 7.89 -0.53
N THR A 133 -2.37 8.96 -0.56
CA THR A 133 -1.35 9.19 -1.60
C THR A 133 -0.29 8.09 -1.70
N MET A 134 -0.16 7.23 -0.67
CA MET A 134 0.74 6.08 -0.71
C MET A 134 0.34 5.01 -1.72
N SER A 135 -0.91 4.99 -2.17
CA SER A 135 -1.39 4.09 -3.21
C SER A 135 -0.99 4.54 -4.62
N SER A 136 -0.55 5.79 -4.79
CA SER A 136 -0.25 6.37 -6.10
C SER A 136 0.76 5.57 -6.93
N PRO A 137 1.85 5.01 -6.38
CA PRO A 137 2.75 4.15 -7.13
C PRO A 137 2.05 2.90 -7.69
N ALA A 138 1.12 2.30 -6.93
CA ALA A 138 0.33 1.14 -7.37
C ALA A 138 -0.61 1.51 -8.51
N VAL A 139 -1.33 2.62 -8.37
CA VAL A 139 -2.22 3.17 -9.41
C VAL A 139 -1.44 3.52 -10.68
N LEU A 140 -0.26 4.12 -10.54
CA LEU A 140 0.62 4.43 -11.67
C LEU A 140 1.05 3.15 -12.40
N TYR A 141 1.51 2.12 -11.67
CA TYR A 141 1.89 0.86 -12.26
C TYR A 141 0.72 0.20 -13.02
N LYS A 142 -0.47 0.16 -12.40
CA LYS A 142 -1.71 -0.31 -13.02
C LYS A 142 -1.99 0.39 -14.35
N LYS A 143 -1.89 1.72 -14.39
CA LYS A 143 -2.14 2.51 -15.60
C LYS A 143 -1.12 2.25 -16.71
N MET A 144 0.15 2.03 -16.35
CA MET A 144 1.22 1.78 -17.32
C MET A 144 1.20 0.35 -17.87
N ARG A 145 0.84 -0.63 -17.05
CA ARG A 145 1.00 -2.05 -17.38
C ARG A 145 -0.32 -2.81 -17.57
N HIS A 146 -1.46 -2.19 -17.23
CA HIS A 146 -2.81 -2.74 -17.36
C HIS A 146 -3.00 -4.11 -16.67
N VAL A 147 -2.35 -4.29 -15.52
CA VAL A 147 -2.47 -5.49 -14.69
C VAL A 147 -3.48 -5.28 -13.56
N PRO A 148 -4.07 -6.35 -12.98
CA PRO A 148 -4.98 -6.23 -11.85
C PRO A 148 -4.34 -5.48 -10.66
N LEU A 149 -5.09 -4.56 -10.06
CA LEU A 149 -4.74 -3.86 -8.82
C LEU A 149 -5.74 -4.23 -7.73
N TYR A 150 -5.24 -4.80 -6.63
CA TYR A 150 -5.99 -5.10 -5.43
C TYR A 150 -5.53 -4.15 -4.33
N THR A 151 -6.44 -3.31 -3.86
CA THR A 151 -6.15 -2.31 -2.82
C THR A 151 -6.79 -2.72 -1.50
N TRP A 152 -5.99 -2.91 -0.47
CA TRP A 152 -6.45 -3.17 0.88
C TRP A 152 -6.56 -1.85 1.64
N VAL A 153 -7.80 -1.38 1.80
CA VAL A 153 -8.14 -0.12 2.44
C VAL A 153 -8.19 -0.33 3.94
N LEU A 154 -7.27 0.30 4.66
CA LEU A 154 -7.11 0.22 6.11
C LEU A 154 -7.45 1.54 6.80
N ASP A 155 -7.58 2.61 6.03
CA ASP A 155 -7.92 3.95 6.51
C ASP A 155 -8.76 4.69 5.46
N LEU A 156 -9.82 5.38 5.90
CA LEU A 156 -10.69 6.16 5.02
C LEU A 156 -10.20 7.61 4.91
N TRP A 157 -10.03 8.05 3.68
CA TRP A 157 -9.62 9.41 3.31
C TRP A 157 -10.68 10.06 2.43
N PRO A 158 -10.90 11.38 2.55
CA PRO A 158 -10.24 12.36 3.44
C PRO A 158 -10.81 12.41 4.88
N GLU A 159 -11.73 11.53 5.28
CA GLU A 159 -12.40 11.55 6.58
C GLU A 159 -11.38 11.52 7.75
N SER A 160 -10.29 10.77 7.62
CA SER A 160 -9.22 10.72 8.61
C SER A 160 -8.56 12.07 8.87
N LEU A 161 -8.51 12.98 7.88
CA LEU A 161 -7.99 14.34 8.05
C LEU A 161 -8.88 15.20 8.95
N THR A 162 -10.18 15.09 8.75
CA THR A 162 -11.17 15.86 9.56
C THR A 162 -11.23 15.30 10.97
N ALA A 163 -11.25 13.98 11.11
CA ALA A 163 -11.37 13.30 12.41
C ALA A 163 -10.14 13.47 13.30
N ALA A 164 -8.94 13.31 12.74
CA ALA A 164 -7.69 13.33 13.52
C ALA A 164 -7.00 14.70 13.55
N GLY A 165 -7.21 15.55 12.55
CA GLY A 165 -6.47 16.80 12.37
C GLY A 165 -7.32 18.06 12.44
N GLY A 166 -8.66 17.95 12.45
CA GLY A 166 -9.55 19.11 12.38
C GLY A 166 -9.40 19.93 11.09
N ILE A 167 -8.83 19.32 10.04
CA ILE A 167 -8.59 19.99 8.76
C ILE A 167 -9.91 20.07 7.99
N ASN A 168 -10.44 21.30 7.85
CA ASN A 168 -11.68 21.58 7.12
C ASN A 168 -11.44 22.46 5.88
N ASN A 169 -10.18 22.62 5.46
CA ASN A 169 -9.85 23.40 4.27
C ASN A 169 -10.29 22.66 3.02
N LYS A 170 -11.23 23.25 2.27
CA LYS A 170 -11.82 22.63 1.09
C LYS A 170 -10.79 22.24 0.03
N PHE A 171 -9.79 23.07 -0.24
CA PHE A 171 -8.75 22.77 -1.25
C PHE A 171 -7.93 21.54 -0.85
N ILE A 172 -7.63 21.39 0.44
CA ILE A 172 -6.91 20.22 0.95
C ILE A 172 -7.79 18.98 0.83
N LEU A 173 -9.05 19.07 1.21
CA LEU A 173 -9.99 17.94 1.10
C LEU A 173 -10.21 17.54 -0.36
N ASP A 174 -10.44 18.49 -1.28
CA ASP A 174 -10.61 18.23 -2.72
C ASP A 174 -9.34 17.59 -3.33
N PHE A 175 -8.15 18.00 -2.86
CA PHE A 175 -6.88 17.41 -3.30
C PHE A 175 -6.80 15.92 -2.93
N PHE A 176 -7.07 15.56 -1.68
CA PHE A 176 -7.05 14.16 -1.26
C PHE A 176 -8.20 13.34 -1.85
N ASP A 177 -9.37 13.96 -2.02
CA ASP A 177 -10.54 13.36 -2.67
C ASP A 177 -10.21 12.90 -4.12
N TRP A 178 -9.41 13.68 -4.86
CA TRP A 178 -8.93 13.30 -6.17
C TRP A 178 -8.08 12.00 -6.13
N PHE A 179 -7.22 11.83 -5.12
CA PHE A 179 -6.45 10.59 -4.94
C PHE A 179 -7.36 9.40 -4.60
N VAL A 180 -8.33 9.58 -3.71
CA VAL A 180 -9.32 8.56 -3.34
C VAL A 180 -10.10 8.10 -4.57
N LYS A 181 -10.64 9.04 -5.34
CA LYS A 181 -11.33 8.74 -6.61
C LYS A 181 -10.44 7.98 -7.59
N SER A 182 -9.20 8.41 -7.72
CA SER A 182 -8.23 7.74 -8.60
C SER A 182 -7.93 6.31 -8.14
N GLU A 183 -7.78 6.10 -6.83
CA GLU A 183 -7.52 4.79 -6.25
C GLU A 183 -8.68 3.82 -6.51
N TYR A 184 -9.89 4.17 -6.07
CA TYR A 184 -11.05 3.28 -6.19
C TYR A 184 -11.43 3.00 -7.66
N LYS A 185 -11.35 4.01 -8.51
CA LYS A 185 -11.59 3.85 -9.95
C LYS A 185 -10.63 2.84 -10.59
N ASN A 186 -9.35 2.88 -10.23
CA ASN A 186 -8.32 2.04 -10.84
C ASN A 186 -8.15 0.68 -10.15
N SER A 187 -8.69 0.49 -8.95
CA SER A 187 -8.69 -0.81 -8.27
C SER A 187 -9.65 -1.79 -8.94
N ASP A 188 -9.20 -3.01 -9.19
CA ASP A 188 -10.04 -4.11 -9.68
C ASP A 188 -10.74 -4.82 -8.52
N LYS A 189 -10.11 -4.83 -7.33
CA LYS A 189 -10.72 -5.22 -6.06
C LYS A 189 -10.34 -4.22 -4.97
N ILE A 190 -11.32 -3.90 -4.12
CA ILE A 190 -11.18 -3.02 -2.96
C ILE A 190 -11.45 -3.90 -1.74
N LEU A 191 -10.36 -4.23 -1.03
CA LEU A 191 -10.43 -5.09 0.15
C LEU A 191 -10.66 -4.20 1.37
N THR A 192 -11.80 -4.35 2.04
CA THR A 192 -12.17 -3.48 3.17
C THR A 192 -11.90 -4.16 4.50
N SER A 193 -11.18 -3.47 5.38
CA SER A 193 -10.90 -3.98 6.74
C SER A 193 -12.10 -3.93 7.67
N SER A 194 -13.10 -3.12 7.34
CA SER A 194 -14.37 -2.99 8.06
C SER A 194 -15.53 -2.89 7.09
N ARG A 195 -16.66 -3.51 7.41
CA ARG A 195 -17.91 -3.38 6.63
C ARG A 195 -18.47 -1.95 6.64
N SER A 196 -18.13 -1.16 7.66
CA SER A 196 -18.52 0.25 7.68
C SER A 196 -17.85 1.09 6.59
N PHE A 197 -16.71 0.62 6.04
CA PHE A 197 -16.00 1.29 4.96
C PHE A 197 -16.76 1.23 3.63
N ASP A 198 -17.54 0.17 3.43
CA ASP A 198 -18.27 -0.07 2.19
C ASP A 198 -19.16 1.14 1.85
N LYS A 199 -19.85 1.71 2.85
CA LYS A 199 -20.73 2.86 2.66
C LYS A 199 -19.95 4.09 2.17
N SER A 200 -18.85 4.45 2.81
CA SER A 200 -18.01 5.59 2.41
C SER A 200 -17.41 5.40 1.01
N ILE A 201 -16.99 4.18 0.68
CA ILE A 201 -16.43 3.87 -0.64
C ILE A 201 -17.48 4.02 -1.74
N LEU A 202 -18.72 3.60 -1.48
CA LEU A 202 -19.82 3.70 -2.44
C LEU A 202 -20.29 5.14 -2.69
N GLU A 203 -19.95 6.10 -1.83
CA GLU A 203 -20.18 7.53 -2.10
C GLU A 203 -19.33 8.06 -3.27
N TYR A 204 -18.22 7.36 -3.60
CA TYR A 204 -17.33 7.72 -4.70
C TYR A 204 -17.72 7.09 -6.05
N GLY A 205 -18.64 6.15 -6.07
CA GLY A 205 -19.09 5.48 -7.29
C GLY A 205 -19.70 4.11 -7.04
N ASP A 206 -20.22 3.51 -8.09
CA ASP A 206 -20.74 2.14 -8.04
C ASP A 206 -19.58 1.13 -8.09
N TYR A 207 -19.11 0.76 -6.90
CA TYR A 207 -17.98 -0.18 -6.72
C TYR A 207 -18.40 -1.46 -5.98
N LEU A 208 -19.70 -1.73 -5.87
CA LEU A 208 -20.21 -2.86 -5.07
C LEU A 208 -19.61 -4.21 -5.52
N ASP A 209 -19.44 -4.39 -6.82
CA ASP A 209 -18.84 -5.59 -7.44
C ASP A 209 -17.33 -5.72 -7.20
N LYS A 210 -16.67 -4.64 -6.81
CA LYS A 210 -15.24 -4.61 -6.50
C LYS A 210 -14.94 -4.79 -5.01
N ILE A 211 -15.89 -4.47 -4.13
CA ILE A 211 -15.69 -4.50 -2.68
C ILE A 211 -15.66 -5.94 -2.19
N VAL A 212 -14.65 -6.25 -1.40
CA VAL A 212 -14.47 -7.54 -0.74
C VAL A 212 -14.11 -7.30 0.71
N TYR A 213 -14.90 -7.83 1.64
CA TYR A 213 -14.58 -7.74 3.05
C TYR A 213 -13.36 -8.59 3.39
N TYR A 214 -12.30 -7.92 3.86
CA TYR A 214 -11.00 -8.52 4.17
C TYR A 214 -10.47 -7.92 5.49
N PRO A 215 -10.99 -8.38 6.64
CA PRO A 215 -10.65 -7.81 7.95
C PRO A 215 -9.20 -8.07 8.34
N GLN A 216 -8.67 -7.22 9.20
CA GLN A 216 -7.42 -7.53 9.89
C GLN A 216 -7.66 -8.66 10.90
N TRP A 217 -6.72 -9.59 10.95
CA TRP A 217 -6.74 -10.67 11.95
C TRP A 217 -5.95 -10.27 13.19
N SER A 218 -6.35 -10.81 14.34
CA SER A 218 -5.55 -10.77 15.56
C SER A 218 -4.64 -12.00 15.63
N ASP A 219 -3.47 -11.84 16.22
CA ASP A 219 -2.69 -13.00 16.67
C ASP A 219 -3.43 -13.58 17.87
N GLY A 220 -3.90 -14.81 17.74
CA GLY A 220 -4.54 -15.57 18.81
C GLY A 220 -3.52 -16.09 19.82
#